data_2e26d37a9aef8ba1bb08ecca984f2469
#
_entry.id   2e26d37a9aef8ba1bb08ecca984f2469
#
_cell.length_a   1.000
_cell.length_b   1.000
_cell.length_c   1.000
_cell.angle_alpha   90.00
_cell.angle_beta   90.00
_cell.angle_gamma   90.00
#
_symmetry.space_group_name_H-M   'P 1'
#
loop_
_entity.id
_entity.type
_entity.pdbx_description
1 polymer ?
#
loop_
_entity_poly.entity_id
_entity_poly.type
_entity_poly.pdbx_seq_one_letter_code
_entity_poly.pdbx_strand_id
1 'polypeptide(L)'
;SETAKVARNAATGRRKGQMWPIKSELKSKRIKFDSPQNQISWAFMKELREHNKTRKIYDINPYVEVYQYRDNLFGLFSENCDGAGDYWMYLIIGPEKAMLIDTGYGLGDLKGLVDKITGGMPIVVVNTHDHYDHAYGNCRFEKVYCHEYLVPYLNNQHAHMWDYLFDDYGNNIWLEFDRRDLPAFKKYEIAGVPDGYTFNLGGDYEVELVFTGGHAAGHAAYIDRKDRILFSGDNICSDVSGCGSVNTIRSTGPFAENTALKVYRDNVKKLVDRMDEYDYIFPMHFMNNIENNLMPNILEACDAILANPDDYDYMTEKWGKDRFAEPSRRYYKFIKGFSVIAYGYKKG
;
A
#
# COMPACT_ATOMS: atom_id res chain seq x y z
N SER A 1 -6.41 49.66 1.34
CA SER A 1 -6.80 49.80 2.73
C SER A 1 -6.60 48.45 3.43
N GLU A 2 -6.20 48.48 4.66
CA GLU A 2 -5.90 47.31 5.52
C GLU A 2 -7.11 46.35 5.64
N THR A 3 -8.32 46.90 5.61
CA THR A 3 -9.58 46.14 5.58
C THR A 3 -9.76 45.24 4.35
N ALA A 4 -9.29 45.67 3.18
CA ALA A 4 -9.33 44.85 1.96
C ALA A 4 -8.30 43.73 1.97
N LYS A 5 -7.19 43.91 2.68
CA LYS A 5 -6.14 42.88 2.88
C LYS A 5 -6.60 41.80 3.88
N VAL A 6 -7.31 42.22 4.95
CA VAL A 6 -7.90 41.32 5.93
C VAL A 6 -9.07 40.51 5.30
N ALA A 7 -9.91 41.17 4.49
CA ALA A 7 -11.01 40.48 3.79
C ALA A 7 -10.49 39.49 2.72
N ARG A 8 -9.40 39.80 2.00
CA ARG A 8 -8.75 38.85 1.07
C ARG A 8 -8.13 37.67 1.81
N ASN A 9 -7.53 37.88 2.97
CA ASN A 9 -6.99 36.79 3.78
C ASN A 9 -8.09 35.93 4.44
N ALA A 10 -9.26 36.47 4.69
CA ALA A 10 -10.43 35.70 5.14
C ALA A 10 -11.10 34.94 4.00
N ALA A 11 -11.14 35.50 2.78
CA ALA A 11 -11.72 34.83 1.61
C ALA A 11 -10.81 33.73 1.03
N THR A 12 -9.49 33.81 1.22
CA THR A 12 -8.55 32.76 0.80
C THR A 12 -8.34 31.68 1.86
N GLY A 13 -8.97 31.81 3.04
CA GLY A 13 -9.17 30.80 4.10
C GLY A 13 -7.98 29.91 4.49
N ARG A 14 -6.89 30.02 3.79
CA ARG A 14 -5.69 29.24 4.04
C ARG A 14 -4.76 29.98 4.98
N ARG A 15 -4.93 29.72 6.25
CA ARG A 15 -3.85 30.00 7.21
C ARG A 15 -2.60 29.26 6.67
N LYS A 16 -1.52 30.00 6.39
CA LYS A 16 -0.21 29.40 6.18
C LYS A 16 0.03 28.43 7.36
N GLY A 17 0.11 27.15 7.12
CA GLY A 17 0.31 26.13 8.13
C GLY A 17 -0.83 25.13 8.32
N GLN A 18 -1.98 25.29 7.66
CA GLN A 18 -3.11 24.36 7.76
C GLN A 18 -3.47 23.74 6.39
N MET A 19 -2.46 23.24 5.66
CA MET A 19 -2.70 22.46 4.44
C MET A 19 -3.04 20.99 4.75
N TRP A 20 -2.97 20.59 6.01
CA TRP A 20 -3.13 19.21 6.44
C TRP A 20 -4.25 19.09 7.46
N PRO A 21 -5.35 18.37 7.16
CA PRO A 21 -6.47 18.24 8.07
C PRO A 21 -6.20 17.32 9.26
N ILE A 22 -5.11 16.52 9.20
CA ILE A 22 -4.72 15.60 10.25
C ILE A 22 -3.54 16.20 11.02
N LYS A 23 -3.67 16.30 12.35
CA LYS A 23 -2.57 16.64 13.23
C LYS A 23 -1.63 15.43 13.33
N SER A 24 -0.44 15.55 12.76
CA SER A 24 0.59 14.50 12.82
C SER A 24 1.62 14.81 13.88
N GLU A 25 1.99 13.82 14.66
CA GLU A 25 3.10 13.83 15.62
C GLU A 25 4.33 13.10 15.09
N LEU A 26 4.28 12.61 13.83
CA LEU A 26 5.41 11.96 13.19
C LEU A 26 6.57 12.93 13.00
N LYS A 27 7.80 12.41 13.02
CA LYS A 27 9.02 13.18 12.74
C LYS A 27 9.04 13.70 11.31
N SER A 28 8.43 12.97 10.36
CA SER A 28 8.25 13.41 8.98
C SER A 28 7.24 14.55 8.87
N LYS A 29 7.38 15.38 7.83
CA LYS A 29 6.42 16.45 7.54
C LYS A 29 6.08 16.49 6.07
N ARG A 30 4.78 16.41 5.76
CA ARG A 30 4.28 16.48 4.41
C ARG A 30 4.55 17.84 3.77
N ILE A 31 5.22 17.84 2.60
CA ILE A 31 5.44 19.00 1.76
C ILE A 31 4.27 19.13 0.77
N LYS A 32 3.99 18.07 0.02
CA LYS A 32 2.90 18.00 -0.96
C LYS A 32 2.50 16.56 -1.25
N PHE A 33 1.33 16.35 -1.83
CA PHE A 33 0.95 15.11 -2.48
C PHE A 33 1.16 15.21 -3.99
N ASP A 34 1.46 14.10 -4.62
CA ASP A 34 1.50 13.97 -6.08
C ASP A 34 0.09 13.83 -6.68
N SER A 35 -0.83 13.22 -5.92
CA SER A 35 -2.23 13.00 -6.34
C SER A 35 -3.20 13.48 -5.26
N PRO A 36 -4.43 13.91 -5.65
CA PRO A 36 -5.48 14.23 -4.69
C PRO A 36 -5.82 13.03 -3.82
N GLN A 37 -6.12 13.30 -2.53
CA GLN A 37 -6.54 12.28 -1.58
C GLN A 37 -8.06 12.15 -1.54
N ASN A 38 -8.57 10.95 -1.29
CA ASN A 38 -9.99 10.72 -1.10
C ASN A 38 -10.44 11.27 0.26
N GLN A 39 -11.44 12.16 0.26
CA GLN A 39 -11.92 12.80 1.47
C GLN A 39 -12.64 11.84 2.43
N ILE A 40 -13.19 10.74 1.95
CA ILE A 40 -13.85 9.72 2.79
C ILE A 40 -12.80 8.97 3.58
N SER A 41 -11.74 8.49 2.94
CA SER A 41 -10.59 7.89 3.63
C SER A 41 -9.95 8.85 4.62
N TRP A 42 -9.89 10.13 4.27
CA TRP A 42 -9.34 11.15 5.15
C TRP A 42 -10.14 11.33 6.43
N ALA A 43 -11.46 11.30 6.36
CA ALA A 43 -12.30 11.35 7.54
C ALA A 43 -12.02 10.16 8.47
N PHE A 44 -11.95 8.95 7.94
CA PHE A 44 -11.57 7.75 8.69
C PHE A 44 -10.15 7.88 9.27
N MET A 45 -9.18 8.26 8.46
CA MET A 45 -7.78 8.40 8.90
C MET A 45 -7.64 9.48 9.98
N LYS A 46 -8.39 10.57 9.89
CA LYS A 46 -8.41 11.61 10.92
C LYS A 46 -8.91 11.07 12.26
N GLU A 47 -10.05 10.38 12.25
CA GLU A 47 -10.60 9.77 13.47
C GLU A 47 -9.66 8.74 14.09
N LEU A 48 -9.07 7.88 13.24
CA LEU A 48 -8.11 6.87 13.67
C LEU A 48 -6.86 7.52 14.30
N ARG A 49 -6.25 8.48 13.62
CA ARG A 49 -4.99 9.11 14.05
C ARG A 49 -5.15 10.05 15.24
N GLU A 50 -6.26 10.79 15.33
CA GLU A 50 -6.47 11.75 16.42
C GLU A 50 -7.12 11.11 17.67
N HIS A 51 -7.93 10.07 17.51
CA HIS A 51 -8.78 9.56 18.59
C HIS A 51 -8.55 8.09 18.98
N ASN A 52 -7.79 7.32 18.20
CA ASN A 52 -7.55 5.92 18.56
C ASN A 52 -6.70 5.81 19.83
N LYS A 53 -7.22 5.14 20.85
CA LYS A 53 -6.56 5.00 22.16
C LYS A 53 -5.36 4.07 22.16
N THR A 54 -5.23 3.20 21.13
CA THR A 54 -4.11 2.26 21.01
C THR A 54 -2.93 2.87 20.26
N ARG A 55 -3.11 3.99 19.57
CA ARG A 55 -2.05 4.67 18.81
C ARG A 55 -0.85 4.99 19.67
N LYS A 56 0.32 4.56 19.20
CA LYS A 56 1.61 4.87 19.82
C LYS A 56 2.63 5.22 18.75
N ILE A 57 3.53 6.17 19.07
CA ILE A 57 4.75 6.43 18.34
C ILE A 57 5.90 6.07 19.28
N TYR A 58 6.79 5.22 18.81
CA TYR A 58 7.95 4.76 19.58
C TYR A 58 9.17 5.59 19.20
N ASP A 59 9.95 6.01 20.19
CA ASP A 59 11.17 6.81 19.97
C ASP A 59 12.18 6.11 19.05
N ILE A 60 12.19 4.77 19.05
CA ILE A 60 13.07 3.96 18.19
C ILE A 60 12.74 4.13 16.70
N ASN A 61 11.49 4.43 16.36
CA ASN A 61 11.09 4.78 15.00
C ASN A 61 9.98 5.85 15.00
N PRO A 62 10.33 7.15 15.02
CA PRO A 62 9.36 8.24 15.08
C PRO A 62 8.66 8.54 13.75
N TYR A 63 8.83 7.70 12.74
CA TYR A 63 8.18 7.80 11.43
C TYR A 63 6.99 6.86 11.27
N VAL A 64 6.67 6.06 12.30
CA VAL A 64 5.62 5.06 12.25
C VAL A 64 4.65 5.25 13.41
N GLU A 65 3.37 5.35 13.08
CA GLU A 65 2.28 5.24 14.06
C GLU A 65 1.89 3.77 14.19
N VAL A 66 1.83 3.25 15.40
CA VAL A 66 1.46 1.86 15.72
C VAL A 66 0.06 1.84 16.27
N TYR A 67 -0.80 1.01 15.70
CA TYR A 67 -2.19 0.78 16.11
C TYR A 67 -2.38 -0.69 16.46
N GLN A 68 -3.09 -0.98 17.53
CA GLN A 68 -3.43 -2.34 17.91
C GLN A 68 -4.89 -2.64 17.53
N TYR A 69 -5.10 -3.52 16.55
CA TYR A 69 -6.42 -3.91 16.05
C TYR A 69 -6.98 -5.14 16.77
N ARG A 70 -6.10 -6.07 17.16
CA ARG A 70 -6.43 -7.29 17.91
C ARG A 70 -5.31 -7.49 18.94
N ASP A 71 -5.47 -8.44 19.84
CA ASP A 71 -4.44 -8.74 20.85
C ASP A 71 -3.09 -9.08 20.21
N ASN A 72 -3.11 -9.68 19.03
CA ASN A 72 -1.96 -10.15 18.28
C ASN A 72 -1.74 -9.44 16.93
N LEU A 73 -2.56 -8.42 16.56
CA LEU A 73 -2.46 -7.72 15.28
C LEU A 73 -2.22 -6.23 15.48
N PHE A 74 -1.14 -5.76 14.87
CA PHE A 74 -0.75 -4.34 14.85
C PHE A 74 -0.69 -3.82 13.41
N GLY A 75 -1.27 -2.63 13.19
CA GLY A 75 -1.07 -1.84 11.98
C GLY A 75 0.04 -0.82 12.20
N LEU A 76 0.98 -0.78 11.30
CA LEU A 76 2.11 0.14 11.27
C LEU A 76 1.88 1.14 10.14
N PHE A 77 1.42 2.34 10.47
CA PHE A 77 1.12 3.38 9.49
C PHE A 77 2.33 4.29 9.29
N SER A 78 2.65 4.59 8.05
CA SER A 78 3.68 5.56 7.70
C SER A 78 3.23 6.47 6.55
N GLU A 79 3.72 7.71 6.57
CA GLU A 79 3.49 8.65 5.49
C GLU A 79 4.34 8.26 4.28
N ASN A 80 3.72 8.25 3.09
CA ASN A 80 4.39 7.89 1.85
C ASN A 80 5.44 8.94 1.46
N CYS A 81 6.66 8.50 1.17
CA CYS A 81 7.79 9.40 0.89
C CYS A 81 7.71 10.07 -0.48
N ASP A 82 6.96 9.55 -1.43
CA ASP A 82 6.92 10.03 -2.83
C ASP A 82 5.64 10.77 -3.20
N GLY A 83 4.82 11.10 -2.23
CA GLY A 83 3.59 11.87 -2.45
C GLY A 83 2.38 11.05 -2.89
N ALA A 84 2.51 9.73 -3.01
CA ALA A 84 1.38 8.81 -3.15
C ALA A 84 0.59 8.68 -1.83
N GLY A 85 -0.44 7.86 -1.81
CA GLY A 85 -1.22 7.58 -0.60
C GLY A 85 -0.37 6.96 0.50
N ASP A 86 -0.61 7.37 1.74
CA ASP A 86 0.08 6.81 2.90
C ASP A 86 -0.22 5.31 3.03
N TYR A 87 0.68 4.55 3.63
CA TYR A 87 0.65 3.11 3.58
C TYR A 87 0.65 2.44 4.95
N TRP A 88 0.19 1.20 4.97
CA TRP A 88 0.19 0.30 6.09
C TRP A 88 1.20 -0.84 5.89
N MET A 89 1.82 -1.24 6.97
CA MET A 89 2.44 -2.54 7.16
C MET A 89 1.68 -3.24 8.29
N TYR A 90 1.64 -4.57 8.30
CA TYR A 90 0.96 -5.29 9.38
C TYR A 90 1.89 -6.26 10.09
N LEU A 91 1.76 -6.31 11.41
CA LEU A 91 2.54 -7.19 12.26
C LEU A 91 1.58 -8.13 13.01
N ILE A 92 1.70 -9.42 12.73
CA ILE A 92 0.96 -10.50 13.38
C ILE A 92 1.89 -11.16 14.40
N ILE A 93 1.44 -11.32 15.63
CA ILE A 93 2.18 -12.03 16.67
C ILE A 93 1.58 -13.43 16.86
N GLY A 94 2.29 -14.45 16.39
CA GLY A 94 1.95 -15.84 16.62
C GLY A 94 2.52 -16.36 17.95
N PRO A 95 2.25 -17.64 18.30
CA PRO A 95 2.75 -18.24 19.54
C PRO A 95 4.28 -18.35 19.62
N GLU A 96 4.96 -18.56 18.49
CA GLU A 96 6.42 -18.79 18.45
C GLU A 96 7.16 -17.81 17.56
N LYS A 97 6.48 -17.23 16.58
CA LYS A 97 7.05 -16.31 15.59
C LYS A 97 6.07 -15.19 15.32
N ALA A 98 6.59 -14.02 15.00
CA ALA A 98 5.81 -12.94 14.42
C ALA A 98 5.93 -12.93 12.88
N MET A 99 4.96 -12.32 12.19
CA MET A 99 5.01 -12.07 10.77
C MET A 99 4.85 -10.57 10.51
N LEU A 100 5.78 -9.99 9.75
CA LEU A 100 5.67 -8.64 9.23
C LEU A 100 5.28 -8.72 7.75
N ILE A 101 4.16 -8.11 7.39
CA ILE A 101 3.69 -7.99 6.02
C ILE A 101 4.03 -6.60 5.52
N ASP A 102 4.89 -6.54 4.51
CA ASP A 102 5.54 -5.37 3.93
C ASP A 102 6.49 -4.62 4.90
N THR A 103 7.37 -3.82 4.32
CA THR A 103 8.46 -3.15 5.03
C THR A 103 8.53 -1.65 4.75
N GLY A 104 7.62 -1.14 3.91
CA GLY A 104 7.58 0.26 3.53
C GLY A 104 8.86 0.74 2.86
N TYR A 105 9.15 2.02 3.01
CA TYR A 105 10.44 2.61 2.58
C TYR A 105 11.62 2.22 3.49
N GLY A 106 11.37 1.60 4.64
CA GLY A 106 12.38 1.34 5.66
C GLY A 106 12.86 2.57 6.42
N LEU A 107 12.10 3.67 6.36
CA LEU A 107 12.44 4.92 7.04
C LEU A 107 12.41 4.75 8.56
N GLY A 108 13.45 5.23 9.23
CA GLY A 108 13.67 5.00 10.65
C GLY A 108 14.15 3.57 10.94
N ASP A 109 14.16 3.17 12.21
CA ASP A 109 14.55 1.82 12.61
C ASP A 109 13.33 0.89 12.66
N LEU A 110 12.89 0.41 11.50
CA LEU A 110 11.74 -0.51 11.39
C LEU A 110 12.01 -1.82 12.13
N LYS A 111 13.23 -2.38 11.98
CA LYS A 111 13.56 -3.63 12.65
C LYS A 111 13.54 -3.50 14.17
N GLY A 112 14.15 -2.44 14.71
CA GLY A 112 14.12 -2.15 16.14
C GLY A 112 12.70 -1.91 16.65
N LEU A 113 11.83 -1.26 15.86
CA LEU A 113 10.41 -1.09 16.21
C LEU A 113 9.69 -2.45 16.31
N VAL A 114 9.90 -3.32 15.33
CA VAL A 114 9.32 -4.67 15.31
C VAL A 114 9.82 -5.48 16.50
N ASP A 115 11.12 -5.47 16.78
CA ASP A 115 11.71 -6.15 17.95
C ASP A 115 11.13 -5.60 19.26
N LYS A 116 10.89 -4.29 19.32
CA LYS A 116 10.29 -3.65 20.51
C LYS A 116 8.85 -4.10 20.76
N ILE A 117 8.05 -4.25 19.70
CA ILE A 117 6.65 -4.69 19.81
C ILE A 117 6.57 -6.18 20.14
N THR A 118 7.41 -7.00 19.49
CA THR A 118 7.38 -8.47 19.63
C THR A 118 8.18 -9.01 20.80
N GLY A 119 8.96 -8.16 21.49
CA GLY A 119 9.90 -8.59 22.51
C GLY A 119 11.11 -9.36 21.96
N GLY A 120 11.47 -9.15 20.69
CA GLY A 120 12.59 -9.83 20.02
C GLY A 120 12.26 -11.25 19.55
N MET A 121 10.99 -11.57 19.37
CA MET A 121 10.54 -12.85 18.83
C MET A 121 11.09 -13.08 17.42
N PRO A 122 11.37 -14.33 17.00
CA PRO A 122 11.71 -14.64 15.62
C PRO A 122 10.66 -14.11 14.65
N ILE A 123 11.08 -13.53 13.53
CA ILE A 123 10.18 -12.87 12.58
C ILE A 123 10.25 -13.50 11.20
N VAL A 124 9.09 -13.69 10.59
CA VAL A 124 8.89 -13.95 9.17
C VAL A 124 8.53 -12.65 8.50
N VAL A 125 9.34 -12.19 7.56
CA VAL A 125 9.05 -10.98 6.77
C VAL A 125 8.58 -11.40 5.40
N VAL A 126 7.43 -10.83 4.96
CA VAL A 126 6.83 -11.16 3.66
C VAL A 126 6.46 -9.88 2.93
N ASN A 127 6.49 -9.91 1.58
CA ASN A 127 6.00 -8.81 0.75
C ASN A 127 4.73 -9.19 0.01
N THR A 128 3.83 -8.23 -0.11
CA THR A 128 2.69 -8.30 -1.03
C THR A 128 3.14 -8.08 -2.47
N HIS A 129 4.00 -7.09 -2.72
CA HIS A 129 4.57 -6.77 -4.02
C HIS A 129 5.85 -5.91 -3.91
N ASP A 130 6.42 -5.49 -5.05
CA ASP A 130 7.76 -4.89 -5.14
C ASP A 130 7.78 -3.35 -5.12
N HIS A 131 6.63 -2.69 -5.08
CA HIS A 131 6.62 -1.23 -5.06
C HIS A 131 7.37 -0.69 -3.84
N TYR A 132 7.87 0.53 -4.00
CA TYR A 132 8.83 1.15 -3.08
C TYR A 132 8.27 1.34 -1.67
N ASP A 133 7.00 1.66 -1.55
CA ASP A 133 6.30 1.84 -0.28
C ASP A 133 5.87 0.53 0.40
N HIS A 134 6.24 -0.62 -0.19
CA HIS A 134 6.00 -1.96 0.36
C HIS A 134 7.28 -2.75 0.60
N ALA A 135 8.31 -2.57 -0.24
CA ALA A 135 9.45 -3.47 -0.27
C ALA A 135 10.83 -2.81 -0.10
N TYR A 136 10.94 -1.48 -0.08
CA TYR A 136 12.23 -0.83 0.03
C TYR A 136 12.88 -0.96 1.41
N GLY A 137 12.10 -1.23 2.45
CA GLY A 137 12.58 -1.54 3.78
C GLY A 137 13.13 -2.97 3.97
N ASN A 138 13.03 -3.84 2.95
CA ASN A 138 13.48 -5.23 3.02
C ASN A 138 14.94 -5.38 3.50
N CYS A 139 15.81 -4.47 3.07
CA CYS A 139 17.24 -4.47 3.43
C CYS A 139 17.52 -4.23 4.92
N ARG A 140 16.49 -3.94 5.73
CA ARG A 140 16.57 -3.93 7.20
C ARG A 140 16.56 -5.34 7.81
N PHE A 141 16.19 -6.35 7.02
CA PHE A 141 16.04 -7.73 7.45
C PHE A 141 17.01 -8.63 6.68
N GLU A 142 17.34 -9.79 7.24
CA GLU A 142 18.27 -10.73 6.63
C GLU A 142 17.62 -11.57 5.53
N LYS A 143 16.31 -11.85 5.69
CA LYS A 143 15.53 -12.68 4.78
C LYS A 143 14.12 -12.18 4.63
N VAL A 144 13.61 -12.21 3.39
CA VAL A 144 12.24 -11.83 3.03
C VAL A 144 11.65 -12.91 2.13
N TYR A 145 10.40 -13.26 2.38
CA TYR A 145 9.62 -14.17 1.54
C TYR A 145 8.69 -13.38 0.62
N CYS A 146 8.43 -13.90 -0.55
CA CYS A 146 7.48 -13.34 -1.50
C CYS A 146 6.99 -14.42 -2.46
N HIS A 147 5.95 -14.12 -3.26
CA HIS A 147 5.60 -15.01 -4.37
C HIS A 147 6.78 -15.12 -5.35
N GLU A 148 7.01 -16.31 -5.92
CA GLU A 148 8.14 -16.59 -6.80
C GLU A 148 8.26 -15.64 -7.99
N TYR A 149 7.14 -15.12 -8.53
CA TYR A 149 7.14 -14.13 -9.61
C TYR A 149 7.61 -12.73 -9.19
N LEU A 150 7.72 -12.48 -7.90
CA LEU A 150 8.24 -11.22 -7.37
C LEU A 150 9.77 -11.21 -7.27
N VAL A 151 10.40 -12.37 -7.20
CA VAL A 151 11.86 -12.51 -6.98
C VAL A 151 12.69 -11.68 -7.97
N PRO A 152 12.44 -11.68 -9.30
CA PRO A 152 13.23 -10.89 -10.24
C PRO A 152 13.19 -9.39 -9.96
N TYR A 153 12.06 -8.89 -9.47
CA TYR A 153 11.86 -7.47 -9.16
C TYR A 153 12.61 -7.06 -7.90
N LEU A 154 12.54 -7.85 -6.84
CA LEU A 154 13.28 -7.59 -5.60
C LEU A 154 14.80 -7.68 -5.80
N ASN A 155 15.27 -8.54 -6.69
CA ASN A 155 16.69 -8.65 -7.06
C ASN A 155 17.23 -7.38 -7.73
N ASN A 156 16.37 -6.51 -8.27
CA ASN A 156 16.76 -5.25 -8.89
C ASN A 156 16.98 -4.12 -7.88
N GLN A 157 16.69 -4.33 -6.61
CA GLN A 157 16.92 -3.32 -5.56
C GLN A 157 18.41 -3.02 -5.39
N HIS A 158 18.74 -1.75 -5.17
CA HIS A 158 20.12 -1.26 -5.08
C HIS A 158 20.23 0.01 -4.21
N ALA A 159 21.46 0.43 -3.91
CA ALA A 159 21.74 1.53 -2.98
C ALA A 159 21.15 2.90 -3.40
N HIS A 160 20.87 3.10 -4.68
CA HIS A 160 20.36 4.37 -5.23
C HIS A 160 18.83 4.40 -5.41
N MET A 161 18.12 3.40 -4.93
CA MET A 161 16.68 3.27 -5.17
C MET A 161 15.84 4.36 -4.49
N TRP A 162 16.38 5.09 -3.51
CA TRP A 162 15.71 6.23 -2.85
C TRP A 162 16.08 7.60 -3.43
N ASP A 163 17.04 7.69 -4.37
CA ASP A 163 17.56 8.99 -4.85
C ASP A 163 16.47 9.86 -5.49
N TYR A 164 15.46 9.25 -6.11
CA TYR A 164 14.34 9.96 -6.72
C TYR A 164 13.46 10.75 -5.75
N LEU A 165 13.56 10.50 -4.45
CA LEU A 165 12.84 11.24 -3.40
C LEU A 165 13.38 12.67 -3.20
N PHE A 166 14.53 12.97 -3.79
CA PHE A 166 15.25 14.22 -3.61
C PHE A 166 15.41 14.96 -4.95
N ASP A 167 15.40 16.29 -4.87
CA ASP A 167 15.73 17.13 -6.02
C ASP A 167 17.25 17.16 -6.30
N ASP A 168 17.65 17.86 -7.37
CA ASP A 168 19.06 17.99 -7.79
C ASP A 168 19.94 18.68 -6.74
N TYR A 169 19.35 19.35 -5.74
CA TYR A 169 20.03 20.00 -4.62
C TYR A 169 20.03 19.14 -3.36
N GLY A 170 19.42 17.97 -3.39
CA GLY A 170 19.31 17.05 -2.25
C GLY A 170 18.18 17.36 -1.27
N ASN A 171 17.23 18.23 -1.63
CA ASN A 171 16.08 18.52 -0.80
C ASN A 171 14.95 17.48 -1.02
N ASN A 172 14.22 17.17 0.03
CA ASN A 172 13.03 16.33 -0.06
C ASN A 172 11.97 16.98 -0.99
N ILE A 173 11.37 16.18 -1.87
CA ILE A 173 10.37 16.67 -2.83
C ILE A 173 8.94 16.64 -2.25
N TRP A 174 8.53 15.55 -1.61
CA TRP A 174 7.14 15.33 -1.19
C TRP A 174 6.94 15.26 0.31
N LEU A 175 7.90 14.64 1.03
CA LEU A 175 7.86 14.46 2.46
C LEU A 175 9.21 14.86 3.04
N GLU A 176 9.21 15.76 4.02
CA GLU A 176 10.41 16.16 4.76
C GLU A 176 10.74 15.08 5.80
N PHE A 177 11.93 14.52 5.70
CA PHE A 177 12.51 13.58 6.67
C PHE A 177 14.04 13.69 6.61
N ASP A 178 14.73 13.17 7.62
CA ASP A 178 16.20 13.12 7.60
C ASP A 178 16.67 11.98 6.67
N ARG A 179 17.44 12.32 5.63
CA ARG A 179 17.99 11.33 4.67
C ARG A 179 18.80 10.24 5.37
N ARG A 180 19.43 10.54 6.52
CA ARG A 180 20.20 9.59 7.30
C ARG A 180 19.34 8.50 7.95
N ASP A 181 18.05 8.72 8.06
CA ASP A 181 17.09 7.75 8.59
C ASP A 181 16.61 6.74 7.54
N LEU A 182 16.96 6.93 6.25
CA LEU A 182 16.83 5.88 5.24
C LEU A 182 17.84 4.75 5.50
N PRO A 183 17.52 3.50 5.15
CA PRO A 183 18.46 2.40 5.34
C PRO A 183 19.67 2.56 4.42
N ALA A 184 20.85 2.23 4.92
CA ALA A 184 21.96 1.87 4.04
C ALA A 184 21.62 0.53 3.39
N PHE A 185 21.57 0.50 2.05
CA PHE A 185 21.22 -0.73 1.34
C PHE A 185 22.20 -1.87 1.68
N LYS A 186 21.63 -2.98 2.10
CA LYS A 186 22.33 -4.25 2.34
C LYS A 186 21.58 -5.35 1.62
N LYS A 187 22.30 -6.19 0.90
CA LYS A 187 21.69 -7.38 0.31
C LYS A 187 21.11 -8.28 1.39
N TYR A 188 19.98 -8.88 1.09
CA TYR A 188 19.25 -9.80 1.94
C TYR A 188 18.84 -11.04 1.13
N GLU A 189 18.50 -12.12 1.81
CA GLU A 189 17.99 -13.32 1.16
C GLU A 189 16.54 -13.11 0.69
N ILE A 190 16.26 -13.44 -0.56
CA ILE A 190 14.91 -13.41 -1.14
C ILE A 190 14.47 -14.85 -1.35
N ALA A 191 13.43 -15.27 -0.62
CA ALA A 191 12.86 -16.60 -0.71
C ALA A 191 11.53 -16.57 -1.47
N GLY A 192 11.57 -16.92 -2.75
CA GLY A 192 10.37 -17.11 -3.57
C GLY A 192 9.62 -18.37 -3.17
N VAL A 193 8.31 -18.26 -2.94
CA VAL A 193 7.43 -19.38 -2.60
C VAL A 193 6.24 -19.44 -3.56
N PRO A 194 5.65 -20.63 -3.81
CA PRO A 194 4.52 -20.79 -4.71
C PRO A 194 3.20 -20.29 -4.10
N ASP A 195 2.18 -20.10 -4.94
CA ASP A 195 0.79 -19.91 -4.53
C ASP A 195 0.33 -21.03 -3.58
N GLY A 196 -0.38 -20.65 -2.51
CA GLY A 196 -0.84 -21.57 -1.47
C GLY A 196 0.22 -21.94 -0.42
N TYR A 197 1.40 -21.33 -0.45
CA TYR A 197 2.40 -21.56 0.58
C TYR A 197 1.93 -21.04 1.94
N THR A 198 2.09 -21.84 2.99
CA THR A 198 1.70 -21.49 4.37
C THR A 198 2.91 -21.23 5.25
N PHE A 199 2.82 -20.15 6.03
CA PHE A 199 3.79 -19.77 7.05
C PHE A 199 3.25 -20.19 8.43
N ASN A 200 3.92 -21.10 9.11
CA ASN A 200 3.56 -21.49 10.46
C ASN A 200 4.20 -20.53 11.48
N LEU A 201 3.36 -19.88 12.29
CA LEU A 201 3.76 -18.93 13.34
C LEU A 201 3.81 -19.57 14.76
N GLY A 202 3.61 -20.87 14.84
CA GLY A 202 3.61 -21.67 16.07
C GLY A 202 2.27 -22.36 16.32
N GLY A 203 2.32 -23.61 16.79
CA GLY A 203 1.12 -24.42 16.98
C GLY A 203 0.34 -24.62 15.67
N ASP A 204 -0.94 -24.29 15.71
CA ASP A 204 -1.87 -24.34 14.57
C ASP A 204 -2.05 -22.98 13.86
N TYR A 205 -1.22 -22.00 14.17
CA TYR A 205 -1.32 -20.67 13.59
C TYR A 205 -0.61 -20.59 12.23
N GLU A 206 -1.36 -20.62 11.18
CA GLU A 206 -0.86 -20.57 9.80
C GLU A 206 -1.43 -19.36 9.03
N VAL A 207 -0.56 -18.73 8.25
CA VAL A 207 -0.92 -17.66 7.31
C VAL A 207 -0.54 -18.10 5.91
N GLU A 208 -1.49 -18.09 4.98
CA GLU A 208 -1.31 -18.55 3.60
C GLU A 208 -1.03 -17.38 2.66
N LEU A 209 -0.02 -17.53 1.80
CA LEU A 209 0.20 -16.67 0.65
C LEU A 209 -0.75 -17.09 -0.49
N VAL A 210 -1.49 -16.13 -1.04
CA VAL A 210 -2.39 -16.33 -2.19
C VAL A 210 -1.96 -15.41 -3.33
N PHE A 211 -1.55 -15.99 -4.44
CA PHE A 211 -1.21 -15.21 -5.63
C PHE A 211 -2.42 -14.48 -6.19
N THR A 212 -2.24 -13.21 -6.51
CA THR A 212 -3.32 -12.36 -7.02
C THR A 212 -2.98 -11.63 -8.32
N GLY A 213 -1.71 -11.35 -8.59
CA GLY A 213 -1.30 -10.59 -9.78
C GLY A 213 -1.97 -9.21 -9.82
N GLY A 214 -2.39 -8.77 -10.98
CA GLY A 214 -3.18 -7.53 -11.19
C GLY A 214 -2.37 -6.26 -11.00
N HIS A 215 -2.22 -5.80 -9.78
CA HIS A 215 -1.51 -4.56 -9.43
C HIS A 215 -0.01 -4.62 -9.77
N ALA A 216 0.62 -5.75 -9.49
CA ALA A 216 2.01 -6.05 -9.85
C ALA A 216 2.14 -7.50 -10.31
N ALA A 217 3.19 -7.82 -11.07
CA ALA A 217 3.37 -9.13 -11.71
C ALA A 217 3.45 -10.30 -10.70
N GLY A 218 4.05 -10.05 -9.54
CA GLY A 218 4.17 -11.03 -8.45
C GLY A 218 3.34 -10.69 -7.23
N HIS A 219 2.27 -9.89 -7.37
CA HIS A 219 1.44 -9.48 -6.25
C HIS A 219 0.76 -10.69 -5.59
N ALA A 220 0.82 -10.72 -4.25
CA ALA A 220 0.17 -11.73 -3.43
C ALA A 220 -0.58 -11.08 -2.25
N ALA A 221 -1.66 -11.71 -1.85
CA ALA A 221 -2.38 -11.44 -0.62
C ALA A 221 -2.03 -12.51 0.43
N TYR A 222 -2.41 -12.28 1.68
CA TYR A 222 -2.18 -13.22 2.78
C TYR A 222 -3.50 -13.48 3.51
N ILE A 223 -3.85 -14.76 3.69
CA ILE A 223 -5.04 -15.17 4.45
C ILE A 223 -4.60 -15.68 5.82
N ASP A 224 -5.03 -15.00 6.86
CA ASP A 224 -4.99 -15.46 8.25
C ASP A 224 -6.36 -16.04 8.61
N ARG A 225 -6.46 -17.39 8.56
CA ARG A 225 -7.70 -18.09 8.88
C ARG A 225 -8.06 -18.03 10.35
N LYS A 226 -7.05 -17.90 11.22
CA LYS A 226 -7.28 -17.89 12.66
C LYS A 226 -7.99 -16.62 13.10
N ASP A 227 -7.52 -15.47 12.63
CA ASP A 227 -8.14 -14.17 12.91
C ASP A 227 -9.14 -13.75 11.85
N ARG A 228 -9.33 -14.59 10.80
CA ARG A 228 -10.28 -14.41 9.69
C ARG A 228 -10.06 -13.11 8.95
N ILE A 229 -8.79 -12.88 8.53
CA ILE A 229 -8.35 -11.64 7.87
C ILE A 229 -7.70 -11.96 6.53
N LEU A 230 -8.04 -11.14 5.52
CA LEU A 230 -7.34 -11.05 4.25
C LEU A 230 -6.49 -9.77 4.24
N PHE A 231 -5.17 -9.91 4.21
CA PHE A 231 -4.25 -8.83 3.93
C PHE A 231 -4.09 -8.73 2.42
N SER A 232 -4.69 -7.72 1.82
CA SER A 232 -4.96 -7.69 0.37
C SER A 232 -3.91 -6.96 -0.46
N GLY A 233 -2.86 -6.40 0.17
CA GLY A 233 -1.92 -5.53 -0.57
C GLY A 233 -2.65 -4.34 -1.19
N ASP A 234 -2.29 -4.01 -2.43
CA ASP A 234 -2.88 -2.92 -3.21
C ASP A 234 -3.95 -3.37 -4.19
N ASN A 235 -4.20 -4.67 -4.25
CA ASN A 235 -5.20 -5.21 -5.17
C ASN A 235 -6.65 -4.92 -4.74
N ILE A 236 -6.90 -4.82 -3.44
CA ILE A 236 -8.25 -4.61 -2.91
C ILE A 236 -8.14 -3.51 -1.86
N CYS A 237 -8.60 -2.32 -2.19
CA CYS A 237 -8.57 -1.14 -1.36
C CYS A 237 -9.97 -0.53 -1.25
N SER A 238 -10.19 0.26 -0.20
CA SER A 238 -11.47 0.94 0.02
C SER A 238 -11.75 2.06 -1.00
N ASP A 239 -10.71 2.68 -1.54
CA ASP A 239 -10.86 3.83 -2.43
C ASP A 239 -10.58 3.47 -3.90
N VAL A 240 -9.37 3.04 -4.19
CA VAL A 240 -8.94 2.70 -5.54
C VAL A 240 -8.19 1.38 -5.52
N SER A 241 -8.70 0.40 -6.22
CA SER A 241 -7.98 -0.83 -6.54
C SER A 241 -7.37 -0.69 -7.93
N GLY A 242 -6.04 -0.56 -7.99
CA GLY A 242 -5.32 -0.38 -9.25
C GLY A 242 -4.86 -1.71 -9.81
N CYS A 243 -5.33 -2.06 -11.02
CA CYS A 243 -4.83 -3.21 -11.76
C CYS A 243 -4.21 -2.78 -13.09
N GLY A 244 -3.73 -3.75 -13.86
CA GLY A 244 -3.13 -3.52 -15.16
C GLY A 244 -4.09 -3.08 -16.24
N SER A 245 -3.98 -3.67 -17.42
CA SER A 245 -4.73 -3.27 -18.60
C SER A 245 -5.67 -4.36 -19.09
N VAL A 246 -6.74 -3.94 -19.77
CA VAL A 246 -7.68 -4.86 -20.45
C VAL A 246 -7.01 -5.56 -21.63
N ASN A 247 -6.33 -4.80 -22.47
CA ASN A 247 -5.84 -5.24 -23.79
C ASN A 247 -4.36 -4.93 -24.05
N THR A 248 -3.65 -4.39 -23.09
CA THR A 248 -2.21 -4.11 -23.18
C THR A 248 -1.53 -4.48 -21.87
N ILE A 249 -0.27 -4.92 -21.95
CA ILE A 249 0.55 -5.20 -20.77
C ILE A 249 1.20 -3.86 -20.33
N ARG A 250 1.00 -3.45 -19.08
CA ARG A 250 1.52 -2.17 -18.55
C ARG A 250 2.98 -2.23 -18.13
N SER A 251 3.49 -3.40 -17.75
CA SER A 251 4.88 -3.57 -17.35
C SER A 251 5.66 -4.32 -18.41
N THR A 252 6.97 -4.18 -18.41
CA THR A 252 7.88 -4.81 -19.37
C THR A 252 8.82 -5.83 -18.72
N GLY A 253 8.61 -6.17 -17.47
CA GLY A 253 9.42 -7.13 -16.71
C GLY A 253 8.98 -8.57 -16.88
N PRO A 254 9.68 -9.50 -16.22
CA PRO A 254 9.28 -10.91 -16.15
C PRO A 254 7.85 -11.05 -15.61
N PHE A 255 7.07 -11.99 -16.17
CA PHE A 255 5.68 -12.27 -15.75
C PHE A 255 4.73 -11.06 -15.86
N ALA A 256 5.04 -10.10 -16.74
CA ALA A 256 4.26 -8.88 -16.93
C ALA A 256 2.80 -9.15 -17.32
N GLU A 257 2.52 -10.28 -17.96
CA GLU A 257 1.18 -10.78 -18.30
C GLU A 257 0.27 -10.95 -17.09
N ASN A 258 0.85 -11.18 -15.90
CA ASN A 258 0.12 -11.30 -14.64
C ASN A 258 -0.51 -9.98 -14.19
N THR A 259 -0.14 -8.84 -14.78
CA THR A 259 -0.76 -7.55 -14.49
C THR A 259 -2.06 -7.31 -15.27
N ALA A 260 -2.44 -8.22 -16.18
CA ALA A 260 -3.66 -8.07 -16.96
C ALA A 260 -4.92 -8.08 -16.07
N LEU A 261 -5.91 -7.27 -16.44
CA LEU A 261 -7.20 -7.21 -15.72
C LEU A 261 -7.88 -8.58 -15.62
N LYS A 262 -7.75 -9.42 -16.66
CA LYS A 262 -8.29 -10.77 -16.64
C LYS A 262 -7.66 -11.64 -15.55
N VAL A 263 -6.34 -11.57 -15.37
CA VAL A 263 -5.63 -12.29 -14.29
C VAL A 263 -6.09 -11.80 -12.93
N TYR A 264 -6.18 -10.48 -12.76
CA TYR A 264 -6.72 -9.87 -11.54
C TYR A 264 -8.13 -10.37 -11.23
N ARG A 265 -9.04 -10.31 -12.21
CA ARG A 265 -10.42 -10.77 -12.09
C ARG A 265 -10.51 -12.25 -11.68
N ASP A 266 -9.72 -13.12 -12.31
CA ASP A 266 -9.75 -14.56 -12.05
C ASP A 266 -9.24 -14.86 -10.61
N ASN A 267 -8.26 -14.09 -10.11
CA ASN A 267 -7.78 -14.24 -8.74
C ASN A 267 -8.72 -13.58 -7.71
N VAL A 268 -9.38 -12.46 -8.03
CA VAL A 268 -10.48 -11.94 -7.21
C VAL A 268 -11.60 -12.98 -7.08
N LYS A 269 -11.95 -13.68 -8.17
CA LYS A 269 -12.94 -14.78 -8.13
C LYS A 269 -12.53 -15.88 -7.16
N LYS A 270 -11.24 -16.31 -7.15
CA LYS A 270 -10.75 -17.28 -6.17
C LYS A 270 -10.96 -16.81 -4.74
N LEU A 271 -10.69 -15.53 -4.47
CA LEU A 271 -10.88 -14.95 -3.13
C LEU A 271 -12.36 -14.85 -2.76
N VAL A 272 -13.24 -14.55 -3.72
CA VAL A 272 -14.71 -14.57 -3.51
C VAL A 272 -15.18 -15.98 -3.16
N ASP A 273 -14.67 -17.00 -3.85
CA ASP A 273 -15.02 -18.41 -3.58
C ASP A 273 -14.52 -18.91 -2.21
N ARG A 274 -13.63 -18.14 -1.56
CA ARG A 274 -13.03 -18.44 -0.26
C ARG A 274 -13.44 -17.45 0.84
N MET A 275 -14.54 -16.71 0.66
CA MET A 275 -15.01 -15.71 1.64
C MET A 275 -15.41 -16.33 2.99
N ASP A 276 -15.62 -17.62 3.05
CA ASP A 276 -15.82 -18.34 4.32
C ASP A 276 -14.56 -18.48 5.18
N GLU A 277 -13.38 -18.16 4.64
CA GLU A 277 -12.10 -18.23 5.34
C GLU A 277 -11.72 -16.89 6.03
N TYR A 278 -12.34 -15.76 5.64
CA TYR A 278 -12.03 -14.44 6.19
C TYR A 278 -13.28 -13.54 6.26
N ASP A 279 -13.35 -12.70 7.27
CA ASP A 279 -14.45 -11.74 7.47
C ASP A 279 -14.03 -10.30 7.14
N TYR A 280 -12.75 -9.98 7.33
CA TYR A 280 -12.21 -8.64 7.21
C TYR A 280 -11.08 -8.56 6.21
N ILE A 281 -10.97 -7.38 5.56
CA ILE A 281 -9.92 -7.05 4.62
C ILE A 281 -9.05 -5.93 5.22
N PHE A 282 -7.75 -6.13 5.18
CA PHE A 282 -6.73 -5.18 5.60
C PHE A 282 -5.84 -4.83 4.40
N PRO A 283 -6.19 -3.78 3.63
CA PRO A 283 -5.37 -3.30 2.52
C PRO A 283 -4.14 -2.53 3.03
N MET A 284 -3.15 -2.36 2.14
CA MET A 284 -1.94 -1.60 2.47
C MET A 284 -2.10 -0.09 2.28
N HIS A 285 -3.22 0.37 1.72
CA HIS A 285 -3.58 1.78 1.61
C HIS A 285 -5.00 2.04 2.09
N PHE A 286 -5.28 3.30 2.43
CA PHE A 286 -6.60 3.84 2.78
C PHE A 286 -7.21 3.19 4.02
N MET A 287 -8.52 2.95 4.02
CA MET A 287 -9.22 2.34 5.15
C MET A 287 -8.88 0.84 5.25
N ASN A 288 -8.74 0.38 6.47
CA ASN A 288 -8.53 -1.04 6.78
C ASN A 288 -9.64 -1.58 7.68
N ASN A 289 -9.56 -2.86 8.02
CA ASN A 289 -10.57 -3.57 8.81
C ASN A 289 -11.98 -3.43 8.19
N ILE A 290 -12.05 -3.53 6.86
CA ILE A 290 -13.30 -3.49 6.09
C ILE A 290 -13.89 -4.90 5.96
N GLU A 291 -15.23 -4.97 5.92
CA GLU A 291 -15.92 -6.25 5.76
C GLU A 291 -15.70 -6.87 4.38
N ASN A 292 -15.73 -8.20 4.29
CA ASN A 292 -15.47 -8.94 3.06
C ASN A 292 -16.58 -8.81 2.00
N ASN A 293 -17.73 -8.22 2.33
CA ASN A 293 -18.84 -7.97 1.41
C ASN A 293 -18.49 -7.05 0.22
N LEU A 294 -17.33 -6.38 0.27
CA LEU A 294 -16.77 -5.64 -0.87
C LEU A 294 -16.35 -6.57 -2.02
N MET A 295 -15.95 -7.81 -1.72
CA MET A 295 -15.34 -8.71 -2.69
C MET A 295 -16.25 -9.09 -3.89
N PRO A 296 -17.52 -9.47 -3.70
CA PRO A 296 -18.42 -9.74 -4.83
C PRO A 296 -18.63 -8.50 -5.72
N ASN A 297 -18.65 -7.31 -5.13
CA ASN A 297 -18.83 -6.06 -5.86
C ASN A 297 -17.60 -5.72 -6.74
N ILE A 298 -16.40 -6.04 -6.27
CA ILE A 298 -15.17 -5.92 -7.07
C ILE A 298 -15.22 -6.87 -8.26
N LEU A 299 -15.61 -8.13 -8.05
CA LEU A 299 -15.75 -9.13 -9.12
C LEU A 299 -16.76 -8.67 -10.19
N GLU A 300 -17.92 -8.17 -9.77
CA GLU A 300 -18.94 -7.61 -10.67
C GLU A 300 -18.38 -6.46 -11.51
N ALA A 301 -17.62 -5.54 -10.89
CA ALA A 301 -17.00 -4.43 -11.61
C ALA A 301 -15.93 -4.91 -12.61
N CYS A 302 -15.12 -5.92 -12.27
CA CYS A 302 -14.16 -6.52 -13.19
C CYS A 302 -14.86 -7.16 -14.40
N ASP A 303 -15.93 -7.90 -14.15
CA ASP A 303 -16.72 -8.53 -15.22
C ASP A 303 -17.34 -7.48 -16.16
N ALA A 304 -17.85 -6.39 -15.61
CA ALA A 304 -18.38 -5.27 -16.39
C ALA A 304 -17.31 -4.62 -17.29
N ILE A 305 -16.12 -4.36 -16.75
CA ILE A 305 -15.00 -3.79 -17.52
C ILE A 305 -14.58 -4.73 -18.65
N LEU A 306 -14.47 -6.04 -18.37
CA LEU A 306 -14.08 -7.02 -19.38
C LEU A 306 -15.13 -7.18 -20.48
N ALA A 307 -16.41 -7.05 -20.15
CA ALA A 307 -17.52 -7.10 -21.11
C ALA A 307 -17.55 -5.85 -22.00
N ASN A 308 -17.32 -4.68 -21.46
CA ASN A 308 -17.29 -3.42 -22.21
C ASN A 308 -16.36 -2.39 -21.52
N PRO A 309 -15.08 -2.33 -21.91
CA PRO A 309 -14.12 -1.41 -21.29
C PRO A 309 -14.36 0.08 -21.62
N ASP A 310 -15.23 0.39 -22.57
CA ASP A 310 -15.66 1.76 -22.88
C ASP A 310 -16.75 2.28 -21.93
N ASP A 311 -17.39 1.41 -21.16
CA ASP A 311 -18.40 1.76 -20.15
C ASP A 311 -17.73 2.07 -18.81
N TYR A 312 -16.81 3.04 -18.82
CA TYR A 312 -16.18 3.58 -17.62
C TYR A 312 -17.00 4.72 -17.03
N ASP A 313 -16.90 4.94 -15.71
CA ASP A 313 -17.63 6.00 -15.04
C ASP A 313 -16.92 7.34 -15.13
N TYR A 314 -15.57 7.34 -15.10
CA TYR A 314 -14.76 8.54 -15.38
C TYR A 314 -13.35 8.16 -15.87
N MET A 315 -12.61 9.15 -16.34
CA MET A 315 -11.26 8.99 -16.87
C MET A 315 -10.38 10.14 -16.40
N THR A 316 -9.11 9.84 -16.15
CA THR A 316 -8.09 10.86 -15.89
C THR A 316 -7.00 10.82 -16.95
N GLU A 317 -6.43 11.98 -17.25
CA GLU A 317 -5.28 12.12 -18.13
C GLU A 317 -4.08 12.63 -17.32
N LYS A 318 -2.91 12.03 -17.55
CA LYS A 318 -1.65 12.52 -17.02
C LYS A 318 -0.72 12.86 -18.18
N TRP A 319 -0.42 14.14 -18.31
CA TRP A 319 0.54 14.63 -19.30
C TRP A 319 1.96 14.41 -18.78
N GLY A 320 2.82 13.84 -19.63
CA GLY A 320 4.24 13.70 -19.37
C GLY A 320 4.97 15.05 -19.47
N LYS A 321 6.29 15.03 -19.25
CA LYS A 321 7.16 16.19 -19.43
C LYS A 321 7.22 16.62 -20.92
N ASP A 322 7.08 15.67 -21.82
CA ASP A 322 6.97 15.93 -23.27
C ASP A 322 5.52 16.30 -23.60
N ARG A 323 5.31 17.58 -23.92
CA ARG A 323 4.00 18.15 -24.29
C ARG A 323 3.49 17.67 -25.65
N PHE A 324 4.33 17.02 -26.44
CA PHE A 324 3.97 16.47 -27.75
C PHE A 324 3.62 14.99 -27.68
N ALA A 325 3.90 14.33 -26.56
CA ALA A 325 3.48 12.95 -26.34
C ALA A 325 1.99 12.88 -25.98
N GLU A 326 1.32 11.81 -26.43
CA GLU A 326 -0.04 11.51 -26.00
C GLU A 326 -0.10 11.35 -24.48
N PRO A 327 -1.13 11.91 -23.81
CA PRO A 327 -1.29 11.75 -22.38
C PRO A 327 -1.57 10.28 -22.03
N SER A 328 -1.02 9.83 -20.92
CA SER A 328 -1.44 8.54 -20.36
C SER A 328 -2.86 8.68 -19.79
N ARG A 329 -3.74 7.76 -20.19
CA ARG A 329 -5.13 7.73 -19.73
C ARG A 329 -5.34 6.59 -18.77
N ARG A 330 -6.11 6.86 -17.71
CA ARG A 330 -6.54 5.88 -16.74
C ARG A 330 -8.05 5.93 -16.61
N TYR A 331 -8.69 4.79 -16.71
CA TYR A 331 -10.14 4.64 -16.68
C TYR A 331 -10.57 4.08 -15.33
N TYR A 332 -11.75 4.46 -14.89
CA TYR A 332 -12.26 4.11 -13.56
C TYR A 332 -13.68 3.59 -13.66
N LYS A 333 -13.92 2.44 -13.05
CA LYS A 333 -15.23 1.82 -12.89
C LYS A 333 -15.59 1.81 -11.42
N PHE A 334 -16.75 2.39 -11.06
CA PHE A 334 -17.24 2.34 -9.69
C PHE A 334 -17.53 0.91 -9.26
N ILE A 335 -17.11 0.62 -8.04
CA ILE A 335 -17.55 -0.55 -7.29
C ILE A 335 -18.72 -0.11 -6.42
N LYS A 336 -19.72 -0.93 -6.28
CA LYS A 336 -20.82 -0.64 -5.34
C LYS A 336 -20.22 -0.35 -3.95
N GLY A 337 -20.52 0.83 -3.41
CA GLY A 337 -19.91 1.39 -2.22
C GLY A 337 -19.03 2.59 -2.56
N PHE A 338 -17.81 2.67 -1.99
CA PHE A 338 -16.94 3.84 -2.11
C PHE A 338 -15.73 3.62 -3.01
N SER A 339 -15.53 2.41 -3.49
CA SER A 339 -14.31 2.04 -4.20
C SER A 339 -14.45 2.12 -5.71
N VAL A 340 -13.31 2.18 -6.40
CA VAL A 340 -13.22 2.13 -7.86
C VAL A 340 -12.13 1.17 -8.30
N ILE A 341 -12.30 0.57 -9.48
CA ILE A 341 -11.21 -0.10 -10.18
C ILE A 341 -10.60 0.87 -11.17
N ALA A 342 -9.29 1.10 -11.07
CA ALA A 342 -8.52 1.88 -12.02
C ALA A 342 -7.79 0.94 -12.99
N TYR A 343 -8.06 1.08 -14.28
CA TYR A 343 -7.49 0.20 -15.31
C TYR A 343 -6.96 0.97 -16.51
N GLY A 344 -6.04 0.35 -17.23
CA GLY A 344 -5.57 0.82 -18.52
C GLY A 344 -6.41 0.22 -19.65
N TYR A 345 -6.71 1.04 -20.66
CA TYR A 345 -7.39 0.60 -21.86
C TYR A 345 -6.89 1.41 -23.07
N LYS A 346 -6.49 0.71 -24.13
CA LYS A 346 -6.16 1.32 -25.42
C LYS A 346 -7.37 1.18 -26.32
N LYS A 347 -8.00 2.33 -26.64
CA LYS A 347 -9.06 2.37 -27.67
C LYS A 347 -8.45 1.96 -29.00
N GLY A 348 -9.12 1.05 -29.72
CA GLY A 348 -8.75 0.60 -31.04
C GLY A 348 -8.86 1.70 -32.08
#